data_d25e4fda23a07d4033c16bd003dec31b
#
_entry.id   d25e4fda23a07d4033c16bd003dec31b
#
_cell.length_a   1.000
_cell.length_b   1.000
_cell.length_c   1.000
_cell.angle_alpha   90.00
_cell.angle_beta   90.00
_cell.angle_gamma   90.00
#
_symmetry.space_group_name_H-M   'P 1'
#
loop_
_entity.id
_entity.type
_entity.pdbx_description
1 polymer ?
#
loop_
_entity_poly.entity_id
_entity_poly.type
_entity_poly.pdbx_seq_one_letter_code
_entity_poly.pdbx_strand_id
1 'polypeptide(L)'
;MDTPVASRDDDPSRVRCGKGATVGVRKNAENLTPSELVDLREAFEAWYQVEDDRGFGFFAGIHGLPLPVYCEHGTALFLPWHRAYLYHVERALTAALRRVRGDETVSVSLPWWDWSSAVSHGQGLPTPYRSPTDGSTNPLSAGPVVLGAEDLQLVRDNLPGAISEGEEPVTVRDPDDPEELPRPSTVQRALRATTFTGFTGILESMHNGVHGWVGGTMSAVPTAAFDPIFWAHHSMIDRLWYLWQLSPRSRNPPAGLLDRALPPFPMTVRQTLDISTLGYEYAAQVIG
;
A
#
# COMPACT_ATOMS: atom_id res chain seq x y z
N MET A 1 -43.49 -28.50 -28.03
CA MET A 1 -42.70 -28.92 -26.87
C MET A 1 -41.55 -27.97 -26.81
N ASP A 2 -41.75 -26.85 -26.08
CA ASP A 2 -40.75 -25.80 -25.93
C ASP A 2 -39.92 -26.06 -24.70
N THR A 3 -38.61 -26.18 -24.89
CA THR A 3 -37.63 -26.27 -23.83
C THR A 3 -37.31 -24.85 -23.35
N PRO A 4 -37.28 -24.56 -22.03
CA PRO A 4 -36.96 -23.24 -21.54
C PRO A 4 -35.44 -22.97 -21.62
N VAL A 5 -35.10 -21.82 -22.18
CA VAL A 5 -33.76 -21.27 -22.19
C VAL A 5 -33.39 -20.84 -20.76
N ALA A 6 -32.33 -21.41 -20.21
CA ALA A 6 -31.78 -21.02 -18.91
C ALA A 6 -31.22 -19.59 -18.98
N SER A 7 -31.64 -18.74 -18.07
CA SER A 7 -31.11 -17.39 -17.87
C SER A 7 -29.67 -17.46 -17.34
N ARG A 8 -28.74 -16.90 -18.11
CA ARG A 8 -27.36 -16.63 -17.70
C ARG A 8 -27.34 -15.36 -16.87
N ASP A 9 -27.44 -15.48 -15.57
CA ASP A 9 -27.27 -14.35 -14.63
C ASP A 9 -26.51 -14.77 -13.35
N ASP A 10 -25.39 -15.47 -13.53
CA ASP A 10 -24.42 -15.69 -12.46
C ASP A 10 -23.04 -15.28 -12.96
N ASP A 11 -22.78 -13.97 -12.96
CA ASP A 11 -21.46 -13.37 -13.10
C ASP A 11 -20.86 -13.17 -11.68
N PRO A 12 -19.87 -13.97 -11.25
CA PRO A 12 -19.27 -13.85 -9.93
C PRO A 12 -18.46 -12.55 -9.73
N SER A 13 -18.29 -11.71 -10.76
CA SER A 13 -17.58 -10.43 -10.67
C SER A 13 -18.44 -9.26 -10.17
N ARG A 14 -19.77 -9.43 -10.05
CA ARG A 14 -20.65 -8.42 -9.47
C ARG A 14 -20.74 -8.53 -7.96
N VAL A 15 -19.73 -8.03 -7.26
CA VAL A 15 -19.86 -7.73 -5.83
C VAL A 15 -20.84 -6.57 -5.68
N ARG A 16 -22.09 -6.89 -5.36
CA ARG A 16 -23.07 -5.87 -4.93
C ARG A 16 -22.57 -5.30 -3.60
N CYS A 17 -22.26 -4.02 -3.59
CA CYS A 17 -22.01 -3.28 -2.34
C CYS A 17 -23.32 -3.30 -1.53
N GLY A 18 -23.42 -4.22 -0.57
CA GLY A 18 -24.56 -4.32 0.35
C GLY A 18 -24.58 -3.08 1.25
N LYS A 19 -25.75 -2.47 1.41
CA LYS A 19 -25.99 -1.43 2.42
C LYS A 19 -25.66 -2.02 3.80
N GLY A 20 -24.53 -1.58 4.38
CA GLY A 20 -24.07 -2.03 5.71
C GLY A 20 -22.60 -2.45 5.81
N ALA A 21 -21.80 -2.33 4.74
CA ALA A 21 -20.35 -2.51 4.87
C ALA A 21 -19.79 -1.46 5.82
N THR A 22 -19.12 -1.89 6.89
CA THR A 22 -18.36 -1.00 7.77
C THR A 22 -17.31 -0.27 6.95
N VAL A 23 -17.31 1.06 7.02
CA VAL A 23 -16.28 1.88 6.38
C VAL A 23 -14.98 1.64 7.14
N GLY A 24 -13.93 1.19 6.43
CA GLY A 24 -12.60 1.04 7.01
C GLY A 24 -12.01 2.41 7.34
N VAL A 25 -11.46 2.58 8.54
CA VAL A 25 -10.82 3.84 8.94
C VAL A 25 -9.31 3.65 8.96
N ARG A 26 -8.61 4.21 7.98
CA ARG A 26 -7.15 4.27 7.96
C ARG A 26 -6.68 5.31 8.97
N LYS A 27 -5.74 4.93 9.85
CA LYS A 27 -5.19 5.77 10.91
C LYS A 27 -3.69 5.99 10.73
N ASN A 28 -3.14 7.01 11.39
CA ASN A 28 -1.69 7.10 11.53
C ASN A 28 -1.18 5.85 12.27
N ALA A 29 -0.07 5.29 11.81
CA ALA A 29 0.54 4.10 12.41
C ALA A 29 0.83 4.27 13.91
N GLU A 30 1.20 5.48 14.34
CA GLU A 30 1.43 5.81 15.76
C GLU A 30 0.14 5.89 16.59
N ASN A 31 -1.03 5.94 15.94
CA ASN A 31 -2.33 6.11 16.62
C ASN A 31 -3.19 4.83 16.57
N LEU A 32 -2.59 3.70 16.19
CA LEU A 32 -3.27 2.42 16.30
C LEU A 32 -3.51 2.06 17.75
N THR A 33 -4.71 1.63 18.08
CA THR A 33 -4.98 1.03 19.38
C THR A 33 -4.24 -0.31 19.51
N PRO A 34 -4.00 -0.81 20.74
CA PRO A 34 -3.38 -2.12 20.93
C PRO A 34 -4.11 -3.25 20.18
N SER A 35 -5.44 -3.23 20.14
CA SER A 35 -6.24 -4.20 19.39
C SER A 35 -6.03 -4.10 17.89
N GLU A 36 -6.07 -2.89 17.31
CA GLU A 36 -5.83 -2.69 15.88
C GLU A 36 -4.42 -3.12 15.46
N LEU A 37 -3.43 -2.90 16.33
CA LEU A 37 -2.06 -3.35 16.07
C LEU A 37 -1.94 -4.88 16.11
N VAL A 38 -2.63 -5.55 17.05
CA VAL A 38 -2.71 -7.02 17.10
C VAL A 38 -3.37 -7.54 15.84
N ASP A 39 -4.52 -6.97 15.44
CA ASP A 39 -5.25 -7.36 14.24
C ASP A 39 -4.39 -7.19 12.97
N LEU A 40 -3.67 -6.08 12.87
CA LEU A 40 -2.79 -5.81 11.73
C LEU A 40 -1.63 -6.81 11.64
N ARG A 41 -0.97 -7.11 12.77
CA ARG A 41 0.13 -8.09 12.83
C ARG A 41 -0.35 -9.49 12.45
N GLU A 42 -1.46 -9.93 13.04
CA GLU A 42 -2.04 -11.23 12.74
C GLU A 42 -2.48 -11.33 11.27
N ALA A 43 -3.03 -10.24 10.70
CA ALA A 43 -3.41 -10.20 9.30
C ALA A 43 -2.19 -10.35 8.38
N PHE A 44 -1.07 -9.66 8.66
CA PHE A 44 0.16 -9.79 7.88
C PHE A 44 0.75 -11.20 8.00
N GLU A 45 0.84 -11.74 9.22
CA GLU A 45 1.34 -13.10 9.47
C GLU A 45 0.50 -14.14 8.71
N ALA A 46 -0.83 -14.03 8.77
CA ALA A 46 -1.73 -14.89 8.02
C ALA A 46 -1.60 -14.71 6.50
N TRP A 47 -1.38 -13.49 6.04
CA TRP A 47 -1.26 -13.18 4.62
C TRP A 47 0.04 -13.69 4.00
N TYR A 48 1.13 -13.72 4.77
CA TYR A 48 2.40 -14.35 4.38
C TYR A 48 2.28 -15.83 4.05
N GLN A 49 1.29 -16.52 4.64
CA GLN A 49 1.05 -17.95 4.42
C GLN A 49 0.14 -18.25 3.22
N VAL A 50 -0.33 -17.23 2.49
CA VAL A 50 -1.18 -17.41 1.31
C VAL A 50 -0.29 -17.48 0.07
N GLU A 51 -0.30 -18.63 -0.63
CA GLU A 51 0.62 -18.89 -1.75
C GLU A 51 0.02 -18.58 -3.13
N ASP A 52 -1.30 -18.34 -3.22
CA ASP A 52 -1.99 -18.06 -4.48
C ASP A 52 -2.05 -16.55 -4.81
N ASP A 53 -2.83 -16.17 -5.83
CA ASP A 53 -3.02 -14.81 -6.31
C ASP A 53 -3.73 -13.85 -5.32
N ARG A 54 -4.05 -14.34 -4.13
CA ARG A 54 -4.58 -13.57 -2.99
C ARG A 54 -3.51 -13.29 -1.94
N GLY A 55 -2.33 -13.90 -2.09
CA GLY A 55 -1.25 -13.89 -1.11
C GLY A 55 -0.31 -12.69 -1.23
N PHE A 56 0.46 -12.52 -0.17
CA PHE A 56 1.46 -11.46 -0.06
C PHE A 56 2.46 -11.48 -1.23
N GLY A 57 3.00 -12.66 -1.57
CA GLY A 57 3.98 -12.81 -2.64
C GLY A 57 3.46 -12.34 -3.99
N PHE A 58 2.18 -12.66 -4.32
CA PHE A 58 1.54 -12.18 -5.53
C PHE A 58 1.42 -10.64 -5.55
N PHE A 59 0.88 -10.06 -4.47
CA PHE A 59 0.71 -8.61 -4.41
C PHE A 59 2.05 -7.87 -4.42
N ALA A 60 3.05 -8.31 -3.69
CA ALA A 60 4.38 -7.72 -3.76
C ALA A 60 4.99 -7.84 -5.18
N GLY A 61 4.79 -9.00 -5.81
CA GLY A 61 5.31 -9.29 -7.15
C GLY A 61 4.75 -8.40 -8.26
N ILE A 62 3.47 -8.03 -8.23
CA ILE A 62 2.90 -7.16 -9.26
C ILE A 62 3.45 -5.73 -9.24
N HIS A 63 4.12 -5.32 -8.18
CA HIS A 63 4.84 -4.05 -8.12
C HIS A 63 6.26 -4.17 -8.73
N GLY A 64 6.92 -5.30 -8.58
CA GLY A 64 8.29 -5.49 -8.99
C GLY A 64 8.55 -6.83 -9.67
N LEU A 65 9.19 -7.76 -8.98
CA LEU A 65 9.46 -9.12 -9.46
C LEU A 65 8.47 -10.10 -8.86
N PRO A 66 8.09 -11.16 -9.60
CA PRO A 66 8.49 -11.49 -10.97
C PRO A 66 7.82 -10.62 -12.03
N LEU A 67 8.43 -10.55 -13.21
CA LEU A 67 7.84 -9.83 -14.36
C LEU A 67 6.49 -10.44 -14.80
N PRO A 68 5.55 -9.64 -15.38
CA PRO A 68 5.71 -8.22 -15.76
C PRO A 68 5.46 -7.25 -14.60
N VAL A 69 6.19 -6.14 -14.58
CA VAL A 69 5.93 -5.02 -13.67
C VAL A 69 4.67 -4.28 -14.11
N TYR A 70 3.74 -4.08 -13.17
CA TYR A 70 2.49 -3.35 -13.41
C TYR A 70 2.46 -1.97 -12.77
N CYS A 71 3.35 -1.68 -11.82
CA CYS A 71 3.33 -0.40 -11.12
C CYS A 71 3.64 0.76 -12.07
N GLU A 72 2.97 1.86 -11.82
CA GLU A 72 3.04 3.07 -12.64
C GLU A 72 3.84 4.15 -11.91
N HIS A 73 5.05 4.45 -12.41
CA HIS A 73 5.92 5.52 -11.91
C HIS A 73 6.25 6.50 -13.03
N GLY A 74 6.45 7.78 -12.71
CA GLY A 74 6.72 8.84 -13.69
C GLY A 74 5.54 9.16 -14.61
N THR A 75 4.35 8.67 -14.30
CA THR A 75 3.15 8.82 -15.14
C THR A 75 1.98 9.44 -14.40
N ALA A 76 0.97 9.89 -15.13
CA ALA A 76 -0.29 10.36 -14.55
C ALA A 76 -1.13 9.23 -13.91
N LEU A 77 -0.74 7.97 -14.07
CA LEU A 77 -1.39 6.81 -13.48
C LEU A 77 -0.79 6.41 -12.12
N PHE A 78 0.32 7.04 -11.69
CA PHE A 78 0.96 6.76 -10.41
C PHE A 78 -0.04 6.70 -9.23
N LEU A 79 -0.77 7.78 -8.99
CA LEU A 79 -1.72 7.85 -7.87
C LEU A 79 -2.92 6.92 -8.05
N PRO A 80 -3.62 6.91 -9.22
CA PRO A 80 -4.74 6.00 -9.42
C PRO A 80 -4.37 4.52 -9.30
N TRP A 81 -3.22 4.12 -9.84
CA TRP A 81 -2.77 2.74 -9.78
C TRP A 81 -2.48 2.30 -8.35
N HIS A 82 -1.72 3.11 -7.59
CA HIS A 82 -1.38 2.78 -6.21
C HIS A 82 -2.60 2.81 -5.27
N ARG A 83 -3.60 3.66 -5.52
CA ARG A 83 -4.88 3.62 -4.80
C ARG A 83 -5.65 2.32 -5.05
N ALA A 84 -5.75 1.88 -6.30
CA ALA A 84 -6.35 0.60 -6.64
C ALA A 84 -5.59 -0.56 -5.98
N TYR A 85 -4.26 -0.50 -5.98
CA TYR A 85 -3.40 -1.49 -5.37
C TYR A 85 -3.64 -1.61 -3.86
N LEU A 86 -3.61 -0.50 -3.12
CA LEU A 86 -3.92 -0.48 -1.68
C LEU A 86 -5.33 -0.99 -1.36
N TYR A 87 -6.32 -0.67 -2.20
CA TYR A 87 -7.68 -1.16 -2.05
C TYR A 87 -7.74 -2.68 -2.10
N HIS A 88 -7.08 -3.30 -3.07
CA HIS A 88 -7.08 -4.76 -3.21
C HIS A 88 -6.25 -5.43 -2.11
N VAL A 89 -5.12 -4.85 -1.72
CA VAL A 89 -4.28 -5.36 -0.62
C VAL A 89 -5.02 -5.34 0.72
N GLU A 90 -5.72 -4.26 1.06
CA GLU A 90 -6.48 -4.17 2.32
C GLU A 90 -7.59 -5.23 2.39
N ARG A 91 -8.19 -5.56 1.25
CA ARG A 91 -9.16 -6.67 1.16
C ARG A 91 -8.50 -8.04 1.30
N ALA A 92 -7.32 -8.24 0.73
CA ALA A 92 -6.57 -9.49 0.87
C ALA A 92 -6.13 -9.72 2.32
N LEU A 93 -5.61 -8.69 2.99
CA LEU A 93 -5.29 -8.71 4.43
C LEU A 93 -6.51 -9.05 5.29
N THR A 94 -7.65 -8.40 5.04
CA THR A 94 -8.90 -8.68 5.75
C THR A 94 -9.35 -10.13 5.54
N ALA A 95 -9.26 -10.64 4.30
CA ALA A 95 -9.64 -12.02 3.99
C ALA A 95 -8.71 -13.03 4.67
N ALA A 96 -7.41 -12.75 4.75
CA ALA A 96 -6.45 -13.59 5.47
C ALA A 96 -6.77 -13.64 6.98
N LEU A 97 -7.04 -12.50 7.61
CA LEU A 97 -7.41 -12.43 9.02
C LEU A 97 -8.72 -13.19 9.31
N ARG A 98 -9.76 -12.98 8.48
CA ARG A 98 -11.04 -13.69 8.58
C ARG A 98 -10.87 -15.21 8.55
N ARG A 99 -10.03 -15.67 7.62
CA ARG A 99 -9.76 -17.10 7.46
C ARG A 99 -9.15 -17.73 8.70
N VAL A 100 -8.16 -17.08 9.33
CA VAL A 100 -7.49 -17.66 10.50
C VAL A 100 -8.34 -17.56 11.77
N ARG A 101 -9.16 -16.52 11.88
CA ARG A 101 -10.07 -16.35 13.04
C ARG A 101 -11.40 -17.08 12.87
N GLY A 102 -11.78 -17.50 11.67
CA GLY A 102 -13.12 -18.03 11.41
C GLY A 102 -14.24 -17.01 11.66
N ASP A 103 -13.93 -15.71 11.52
CA ASP A 103 -14.85 -14.60 11.83
C ASP A 103 -14.94 -13.64 10.62
N GLU A 104 -16.09 -13.62 9.95
CA GLU A 104 -16.36 -12.76 8.80
C GLU A 104 -16.60 -11.28 9.17
N THR A 105 -16.70 -10.96 10.46
CA THR A 105 -16.99 -9.60 10.93
C THR A 105 -15.74 -8.76 11.13
N VAL A 106 -14.57 -9.39 11.29
CA VAL A 106 -13.31 -8.68 11.48
C VAL A 106 -12.86 -7.99 10.18
N SER A 107 -12.17 -6.88 10.32
CA SER A 107 -11.58 -6.15 9.21
C SER A 107 -10.32 -5.42 9.64
N VAL A 108 -9.39 -5.23 8.71
CA VAL A 108 -8.13 -4.51 8.93
C VAL A 108 -8.09 -3.34 7.96
N SER A 109 -7.65 -2.18 8.45
CA SER A 109 -7.34 -1.03 7.61
C SER A 109 -5.84 -0.77 7.61
N LEU A 110 -5.28 -0.48 6.43
CA LEU A 110 -3.87 -0.12 6.30
C LEU A 110 -3.61 1.21 7.01
N PRO A 111 -2.65 1.29 7.95
CA PRO A 111 -2.27 2.57 8.54
C PRO A 111 -1.43 3.38 7.55
N TRP A 112 -1.37 4.71 7.74
CA TRP A 112 -0.37 5.54 7.05
C TRP A 112 0.79 5.88 7.97
N TRP A 113 1.97 6.02 7.40
CA TRP A 113 3.14 6.55 8.08
C TRP A 113 3.30 8.04 7.75
N ASP A 114 3.08 8.91 8.75
CA ASP A 114 3.34 10.35 8.60
C ASP A 114 4.84 10.66 8.73
N TRP A 115 5.59 10.34 7.67
CA TRP A 115 7.02 10.58 7.60
C TRP A 115 7.40 12.08 7.63
N SER A 116 6.42 12.99 7.51
CA SER A 116 6.66 14.44 7.65
C SER A 116 6.44 14.96 9.07
N SER A 117 5.97 14.13 9.99
CA SER A 117 5.67 14.54 11.37
C SER A 117 6.94 14.76 12.22
N ALA A 118 6.80 15.57 13.28
CA ALA A 118 7.86 15.75 14.26
C ALA A 118 8.27 14.41 14.93
N VAL A 119 7.32 13.47 15.08
CA VAL A 119 7.60 12.14 15.61
C VAL A 119 8.54 11.38 14.68
N SER A 120 8.24 11.35 13.39
CA SER A 120 9.09 10.67 12.40
C SER A 120 10.45 11.33 12.25
N HIS A 121 10.53 12.67 12.29
CA HIS A 121 11.80 13.40 12.27
C HIS A 121 12.65 13.20 13.54
N GLY A 122 12.04 12.79 14.65
CA GLY A 122 12.78 12.46 15.89
C GLY A 122 13.10 10.98 16.05
N GLN A 123 12.36 10.09 15.39
CA GLN A 123 12.42 8.66 15.67
C GLN A 123 12.61 7.77 14.42
N GLY A 124 12.46 8.31 13.22
CA GLY A 124 12.53 7.58 11.95
C GLY A 124 11.30 6.72 11.69
N LEU A 125 11.50 5.41 11.56
CA LEU A 125 10.43 4.43 11.29
C LEU A 125 9.32 4.49 12.35
N PRO A 126 8.05 4.30 11.98
CA PRO A 126 6.96 4.28 12.94
C PRO A 126 7.05 3.07 13.88
N THR A 127 6.69 3.29 15.13
CA THR A 127 6.82 2.31 16.23
C THR A 127 6.27 0.91 15.87
N PRO A 128 5.09 0.75 15.23
CA PRO A 128 4.59 -0.57 14.84
C PRO A 128 5.49 -1.36 13.90
N TYR A 129 6.35 -0.67 13.13
CA TYR A 129 7.17 -1.26 12.07
C TYR A 129 8.64 -1.46 12.47
N ARG A 130 9.00 -1.19 13.73
CA ARG A 130 10.34 -1.42 14.25
C ARG A 130 10.56 -2.86 14.68
N SER A 131 11.80 -3.28 14.62
CA SER A 131 12.19 -4.57 15.20
C SER A 131 12.05 -4.52 16.72
N PRO A 132 11.44 -5.55 17.34
CA PRO A 132 11.36 -5.64 18.80
C PRO A 132 12.74 -5.74 19.42
N THR A 133 12.93 -5.14 20.59
CA THR A 133 14.19 -5.20 21.36
C THR A 133 14.23 -6.35 22.36
N ASP A 134 13.11 -7.03 22.57
CA ASP A 134 12.95 -8.14 23.53
C ASP A 134 13.10 -9.53 22.90
N GLY A 135 13.45 -9.59 21.61
CA GLY A 135 13.62 -10.84 20.88
C GLY A 135 12.32 -11.46 20.37
N SER A 136 11.16 -10.82 20.57
CA SER A 136 9.91 -11.27 19.97
C SER A 136 9.91 -11.02 18.45
N THR A 137 9.00 -11.68 17.73
CA THR A 137 8.81 -11.45 16.29
C THR A 137 7.79 -10.36 16.05
N ASN A 138 8.02 -9.55 15.01
CA ASN A 138 7.07 -8.55 14.54
C ASN A 138 6.92 -8.67 13.02
N PRO A 139 5.81 -9.19 12.49
CA PRO A 139 5.61 -9.38 11.06
C PRO A 139 5.60 -8.06 10.26
N LEU A 140 5.54 -6.90 10.94
CA LEU A 140 5.63 -5.59 10.31
C LEU A 140 7.07 -5.06 10.24
N SER A 141 8.03 -5.68 10.94
CA SER A 141 9.44 -5.22 10.93
C SER A 141 10.21 -5.75 9.73
N ALA A 142 9.85 -6.90 9.22
CA ALA A 142 10.41 -7.50 8.00
C ALA A 142 9.35 -8.43 7.38
N GLY A 143 9.33 -8.54 6.05
CA GLY A 143 8.48 -9.45 5.31
C GLY A 143 9.28 -10.54 4.60
N PRO A 144 8.67 -11.70 4.27
CA PRO A 144 9.32 -12.71 3.44
C PRO A 144 9.50 -12.19 2.00
N VAL A 145 10.62 -12.50 1.36
CA VAL A 145 10.84 -12.22 -0.06
C VAL A 145 10.51 -13.48 -0.87
N VAL A 146 9.30 -13.52 -1.42
CA VAL A 146 8.77 -14.68 -2.14
C VAL A 146 9.06 -14.56 -3.62
N LEU A 147 10.21 -15.03 -4.05
CA LEU A 147 10.68 -15.00 -5.43
C LEU A 147 11.19 -16.39 -5.85
N GLY A 148 11.11 -16.71 -7.14
CA GLY A 148 11.75 -17.88 -7.69
C GLY A 148 13.28 -17.77 -7.66
N ALA A 149 13.98 -18.90 -7.78
CA ALA A 149 15.44 -18.95 -7.67
C ALA A 149 16.17 -18.03 -8.65
N GLU A 150 15.66 -17.90 -9.87
CA GLU A 150 16.24 -17.02 -10.91
C GLU A 150 16.11 -15.54 -10.54
N ASP A 151 14.94 -15.12 -10.06
CA ASP A 151 14.71 -13.74 -9.63
C ASP A 151 15.49 -13.42 -8.35
N LEU A 152 15.58 -14.36 -7.40
CA LEU A 152 16.42 -14.21 -6.19
C LEU A 152 17.89 -14.00 -6.56
N GLN A 153 18.41 -14.78 -7.51
CA GLN A 153 19.80 -14.61 -7.98
C GLN A 153 19.97 -13.24 -8.67
N LEU A 154 19.02 -12.83 -9.48
CA LEU A 154 19.03 -11.52 -10.15
C LEU A 154 19.06 -10.38 -9.11
N VAL A 155 18.27 -10.47 -8.04
CA VAL A 155 18.27 -9.48 -6.95
C VAL A 155 19.63 -9.45 -6.25
N ARG A 156 20.19 -10.60 -5.88
CA ARG A 156 21.49 -10.68 -5.21
C ARG A 156 22.64 -10.09 -6.04
N ASP A 157 22.62 -10.36 -7.35
CA ASP A 157 23.69 -9.90 -8.25
C ASP A 157 23.61 -8.40 -8.54
N ASN A 158 22.42 -7.82 -8.59
CA ASN A 158 22.21 -6.44 -9.05
C ASN A 158 21.80 -5.46 -7.95
N LEU A 159 21.31 -5.95 -6.82
CA LEU A 159 20.80 -5.15 -5.70
C LEU A 159 21.40 -5.65 -4.36
N PRO A 160 22.73 -5.56 -4.21
CA PRO A 160 23.39 -6.06 -2.99
C PRO A 160 22.83 -5.35 -1.76
N GLY A 161 22.49 -6.12 -0.72
CA GLY A 161 21.89 -5.60 0.52
C GLY A 161 20.39 -5.33 0.46
N ALA A 162 19.71 -5.55 -0.68
CA ALA A 162 18.27 -5.37 -0.77
C ALA A 162 17.46 -6.44 -0.04
N ILE A 163 18.04 -7.62 0.17
CA ILE A 163 17.40 -8.74 0.87
C ILE A 163 18.44 -9.44 1.77
N SER A 164 17.96 -10.15 2.77
CA SER A 164 18.85 -10.94 3.64
C SER A 164 19.48 -12.13 2.92
N GLU A 165 20.61 -12.59 3.44
CA GLU A 165 21.23 -13.84 3.01
C GLU A 165 20.40 -15.05 3.44
N GLY A 166 20.61 -16.19 2.78
CA GLY A 166 19.98 -17.47 3.10
C GLY A 166 18.98 -17.96 2.07
N GLU A 167 18.39 -19.13 2.34
CA GLU A 167 17.43 -19.79 1.43
C GLU A 167 16.03 -19.16 1.48
N GLU A 168 15.64 -18.65 2.65
CA GLU A 168 14.38 -17.95 2.89
C GLU A 168 14.66 -16.48 3.21
N PRO A 169 14.94 -15.65 2.20
CA PRO A 169 15.29 -14.26 2.44
C PRO A 169 14.13 -13.44 2.97
N VAL A 170 14.46 -12.50 3.84
CA VAL A 170 13.54 -11.48 4.35
C VAL A 170 13.99 -10.09 3.92
N THR A 171 13.11 -9.13 4.05
CA THR A 171 13.42 -7.73 3.75
C THR A 171 14.42 -7.14 4.74
N VAL A 172 15.23 -6.21 4.24
CA VAL A 172 16.26 -5.49 5.00
C VAL A 172 16.00 -3.99 4.87
N ARG A 173 16.18 -3.26 5.96
CA ARG A 173 16.13 -1.79 6.00
C ARG A 173 17.45 -1.23 6.45
N ASP A 174 17.86 -0.12 5.86
CA ASP A 174 19.05 0.65 6.23
C ASP A 174 18.71 2.15 6.21
N PRO A 175 17.89 2.60 7.18
CA PRO A 175 17.32 3.94 7.15
C PRO A 175 18.38 5.01 7.44
N ASP A 176 18.29 6.10 6.67
CA ASP A 176 19.07 7.31 6.85
C ASP A 176 18.69 8.10 8.12
N ASP A 177 19.32 9.25 8.32
CA ASP A 177 19.02 10.14 9.44
C ASP A 177 17.54 10.59 9.38
N PRO A 178 16.78 10.47 10.48
CA PRO A 178 15.38 10.90 10.54
C PRO A 178 15.14 12.35 10.12
N GLU A 179 16.12 13.25 10.29
CA GLU A 179 16.01 14.65 9.87
C GLU A 179 15.95 14.82 8.33
N GLU A 180 16.36 13.82 7.56
CA GLU A 180 16.33 13.83 6.09
C GLU A 180 14.97 13.44 5.50
N LEU A 181 14.03 12.96 6.32
CA LEU A 181 12.65 12.71 5.89
C LEU A 181 12.02 13.99 5.30
N PRO A 182 11.05 13.85 4.37
CA PRO A 182 10.40 15.01 3.77
C PRO A 182 9.76 15.92 4.81
N ARG A 183 10.07 17.23 4.75
CA ARG A 183 9.60 18.21 5.72
C ARG A 183 8.12 18.56 5.51
N PRO A 184 7.39 18.97 6.57
CA PRO A 184 5.99 19.42 6.45
C PRO A 184 5.80 20.54 5.41
N SER A 185 6.79 21.43 5.26
CA SER A 185 6.75 22.49 4.25
C SER A 185 6.71 21.97 2.81
N THR A 186 7.36 20.83 2.53
CA THR A 186 7.33 20.18 1.21
C THR A 186 5.96 19.54 0.96
N VAL A 187 5.38 18.88 1.97
CA VAL A 187 4.00 18.36 1.92
C VAL A 187 3.01 19.50 1.65
N GLN A 188 3.10 20.60 2.37
CA GLN A 188 2.24 21.76 2.17
C GLN A 188 2.40 22.35 0.77
N ARG A 189 3.62 22.36 0.20
CA ARG A 189 3.86 22.80 -1.18
C ARG A 189 3.11 21.90 -2.18
N ALA A 190 3.16 20.57 -2.00
CA ALA A 190 2.39 19.66 -2.81
C ALA A 190 0.88 19.93 -2.71
N LEU A 191 0.33 20.05 -1.50
CA LEU A 191 -1.10 20.29 -1.27
C LEU A 191 -1.59 21.64 -1.84
N ARG A 192 -0.69 22.60 -2.09
CA ARG A 192 -1.02 23.90 -2.74
C ARG A 192 -0.97 23.85 -4.25
N ALA A 193 -0.50 22.76 -4.84
CA ALA A 193 -0.46 22.60 -6.30
C ALA A 193 -1.86 22.72 -6.90
N THR A 194 -1.97 23.42 -8.04
CA THR A 194 -3.24 23.72 -8.69
C THR A 194 -3.54 22.82 -9.88
N THR A 195 -2.59 21.97 -10.26
CA THR A 195 -2.75 20.99 -11.34
C THR A 195 -2.44 19.60 -10.85
N PHE A 196 -3.10 18.59 -11.43
CA PHE A 196 -2.83 17.18 -11.11
C PHE A 196 -1.38 16.80 -11.36
N THR A 197 -0.82 17.16 -12.52
CA THR A 197 0.58 16.85 -12.87
C THR A 197 1.56 17.52 -11.90
N GLY A 198 1.31 18.80 -11.53
CA GLY A 198 2.17 19.51 -10.57
C GLY A 198 2.12 18.88 -9.18
N PHE A 199 0.93 18.47 -8.71
CA PHE A 199 0.76 17.76 -7.46
C PHE A 199 1.47 16.40 -7.50
N THR A 200 1.20 15.58 -8.53
CA THR A 200 1.77 14.24 -8.66
C THR A 200 3.30 14.29 -8.72
N GLY A 201 3.88 15.20 -9.49
CA GLY A 201 5.34 15.30 -9.61
C GLY A 201 6.04 15.65 -8.31
N ILE A 202 5.48 16.57 -7.49
CA ILE A 202 6.03 16.88 -6.17
C ILE A 202 5.87 15.69 -5.23
N LEU A 203 4.70 15.05 -5.24
CA LEU A 203 4.40 13.94 -4.34
C LEU A 203 5.25 12.70 -4.67
N GLU A 204 5.41 12.38 -5.96
CA GLU A 204 6.23 11.25 -6.39
C GLU A 204 7.72 11.47 -6.10
N SER A 205 8.21 12.71 -6.16
CA SER A 205 9.57 13.03 -5.71
C SER A 205 9.77 12.78 -4.22
N MET A 206 8.81 13.14 -3.37
CA MET A 206 8.85 12.80 -1.94
C MET A 206 8.75 11.29 -1.71
N HIS A 207 7.87 10.61 -2.43
CA HIS A 207 7.73 9.16 -2.40
C HIS A 207 9.06 8.46 -2.68
N ASN A 208 9.73 8.81 -3.77
CA ASN A 208 11.04 8.25 -4.13
C ASN A 208 12.10 8.53 -3.04
N GLY A 209 12.08 9.73 -2.45
CA GLY A 209 12.96 10.10 -1.34
C GLY A 209 12.76 9.22 -0.11
N VAL A 210 11.50 8.89 0.25
CA VAL A 210 11.21 8.01 1.39
C VAL A 210 11.62 6.57 1.10
N HIS A 211 11.46 6.07 -0.12
CA HIS A 211 11.99 4.76 -0.54
C HIS A 211 13.50 4.69 -0.34
N GLY A 212 14.24 5.69 -0.82
CA GLY A 212 15.69 5.79 -0.61
C GLY A 212 16.07 5.90 0.86
N TRP A 213 15.32 6.70 1.63
CA TRP A 213 15.55 6.89 3.06
C TRP A 213 15.40 5.60 3.88
N VAL A 214 14.41 4.76 3.58
CA VAL A 214 14.26 3.44 4.25
C VAL A 214 15.39 2.51 3.87
N GLY A 215 15.94 2.67 2.67
CA GLY A 215 17.06 1.87 2.20
C GLY A 215 16.74 0.38 1.98
N GLY A 216 17.77 -0.41 1.80
CA GLY A 216 17.67 -1.86 1.65
C GLY A 216 16.61 -2.28 0.61
N THR A 217 15.69 -3.13 1.02
CA THR A 217 14.60 -3.65 0.16
C THR A 217 13.75 -2.54 -0.46
N MET A 218 13.48 -1.47 0.29
CA MET A 218 12.64 -0.35 -0.14
C MET A 218 13.31 0.52 -1.21
N SER A 219 14.62 0.48 -1.37
CA SER A 219 15.36 1.35 -2.30
C SER A 219 15.20 0.98 -3.78
N ALA A 220 14.64 -0.18 -4.08
CA ALA A 220 14.53 -0.68 -5.46
C ALA A 220 13.13 -1.19 -5.79
N VAL A 221 12.57 -0.75 -6.92
CA VAL A 221 11.24 -1.15 -7.39
C VAL A 221 11.04 -2.67 -7.41
N PRO A 222 12.02 -3.51 -7.85
CA PRO A 222 11.86 -4.96 -7.90
C PRO A 222 11.52 -5.61 -6.56
N THR A 223 11.91 -5.02 -5.45
CA THR A 223 11.81 -5.63 -4.12
C THR A 223 10.97 -4.84 -3.13
N ALA A 224 10.74 -3.54 -3.38
CA ALA A 224 10.17 -2.61 -2.39
C ALA A 224 8.87 -3.09 -1.73
N ALA A 225 7.96 -3.69 -2.50
CA ALA A 225 6.65 -4.09 -1.98
C ALA A 225 6.67 -5.36 -1.10
N PHE A 226 7.81 -6.07 -1.03
CA PHE A 226 8.00 -7.13 -0.05
C PHE A 226 8.23 -6.57 1.37
N ASP A 227 8.57 -5.30 1.51
CA ASP A 227 8.70 -4.70 2.83
C ASP A 227 7.35 -4.24 3.38
N PRO A 228 6.92 -4.68 4.59
CA PRO A 228 5.64 -4.29 5.18
C PRO A 228 5.42 -2.78 5.31
N ILE A 229 6.49 -1.99 5.49
CA ILE A 229 6.38 -0.53 5.58
C ILE A 229 5.99 0.14 4.27
N PHE A 230 6.20 -0.53 3.14
CA PHE A 230 5.74 -0.09 1.82
C PHE A 230 4.26 0.28 1.84
N TRP A 231 3.44 -0.54 2.46
CA TRP A 231 1.98 -0.34 2.52
C TRP A 231 1.60 0.88 3.36
N ALA A 232 2.30 1.13 4.46
CA ALA A 232 2.08 2.32 5.29
C ALA A 232 2.59 3.59 4.60
N HIS A 233 3.69 3.51 3.87
CA HIS A 233 4.23 4.60 3.06
C HIS A 233 3.26 4.96 1.93
N HIS A 234 2.80 3.99 1.15
CA HIS A 234 1.84 4.24 0.07
C HIS A 234 0.46 4.69 0.58
N SER A 235 0.04 4.25 1.77
CA SER A 235 -1.16 4.80 2.43
C SER A 235 -1.01 6.29 2.75
N MET A 236 0.20 6.78 3.11
CA MET A 236 0.44 8.21 3.26
C MET A 236 0.37 8.94 1.92
N ILE A 237 0.93 8.38 0.85
CA ILE A 237 0.83 8.93 -0.52
C ILE A 237 -0.64 9.07 -0.94
N ASP A 238 -1.45 8.02 -0.73
CA ASP A 238 -2.87 8.02 -1.03
C ASP A 238 -3.66 9.03 -0.17
N ARG A 239 -3.31 9.12 1.13
CA ARG A 239 -3.88 10.13 2.02
C ARG A 239 -3.59 11.56 1.55
N LEU A 240 -2.38 11.85 1.12
CA LEU A 240 -2.02 13.17 0.61
C LEU A 240 -2.79 13.50 -0.68
N TRP A 241 -3.02 12.52 -1.55
CA TRP A 241 -3.89 12.71 -2.70
C TRP A 241 -5.33 13.00 -2.27
N TYR A 242 -5.88 12.27 -1.32
CA TYR A 242 -7.21 12.54 -0.77
C TYR A 242 -7.32 13.96 -0.19
N LEU A 243 -6.36 14.37 0.64
CA LEU A 243 -6.34 15.73 1.22
C LEU A 243 -6.23 16.81 0.15
N TRP A 244 -5.45 16.58 -0.90
CA TRP A 244 -5.38 17.49 -2.03
C TRP A 244 -6.71 17.56 -2.78
N GLN A 245 -7.40 16.44 -2.97
CA GLN A 245 -8.72 16.38 -3.60
C GLN A 245 -9.79 17.21 -2.84
N LEU A 246 -9.68 17.34 -1.52
CA LEU A 246 -10.57 18.18 -0.72
C LEU A 246 -10.37 19.68 -0.97
N SER A 247 -9.25 20.08 -1.57
CA SER A 247 -8.98 21.48 -1.88
C SER A 247 -9.87 21.95 -3.04
N PRO A 248 -10.50 23.14 -2.94
CA PRO A 248 -11.25 23.73 -4.05
C PRO A 248 -10.37 24.06 -5.28
N ARG A 249 -9.06 24.05 -5.12
CA ARG A 249 -8.08 24.27 -6.20
C ARG A 249 -7.69 22.99 -6.93
N SER A 250 -7.96 21.84 -6.35
CA SER A 250 -7.60 20.54 -6.96
C SER A 250 -8.30 20.36 -8.31
N ARG A 251 -7.66 19.63 -9.18
CA ARG A 251 -8.20 19.16 -10.45
C ARG A 251 -7.96 17.67 -10.55
N ASN A 252 -8.99 16.90 -10.77
CA ASN A 252 -8.88 15.47 -11.03
C ASN A 252 -7.92 15.20 -12.21
N PRO A 253 -7.44 13.95 -12.34
CA PRO A 253 -6.72 13.55 -13.54
C PRO A 253 -7.44 14.01 -14.81
N PRO A 254 -6.70 14.31 -15.90
CA PRO A 254 -7.30 14.74 -17.17
C PRO A 254 -8.42 13.79 -17.63
N ALA A 255 -9.49 14.35 -18.19
CA ALA A 255 -10.67 13.57 -18.58
C ALA A 255 -10.36 12.39 -19.49
N GLY A 256 -9.36 12.52 -20.39
CA GLY A 256 -8.90 11.45 -21.27
C GLY A 256 -8.24 10.25 -20.55
N LEU A 257 -7.93 10.37 -19.26
CA LEU A 257 -7.36 9.27 -18.47
C LEU A 257 -8.43 8.53 -17.65
N LEU A 258 -9.63 9.08 -17.50
CA LEU A 258 -10.61 8.55 -16.56
C LEU A 258 -11.04 7.11 -16.84
N ASP A 259 -11.09 6.73 -18.10
CA ASP A 259 -11.50 5.39 -18.53
C ASP A 259 -10.29 4.45 -18.82
N ARG A 260 -9.07 4.89 -18.48
CA ARG A 260 -7.87 4.03 -18.55
C ARG A 260 -7.98 2.93 -17.51
N ALA A 261 -7.77 1.69 -17.96
CA ALA A 261 -7.64 0.52 -17.10
C ALA A 261 -6.36 0.60 -16.25
N LEU A 262 -6.41 0.00 -15.08
CA LEU A 262 -5.31 -0.08 -14.10
C LEU A 262 -4.89 -1.56 -13.89
N PRO A 263 -4.30 -2.22 -14.88
CA PRO A 263 -3.93 -3.63 -14.75
C PRO A 263 -2.94 -3.84 -13.59
N PRO A 264 -2.98 -5.01 -12.89
CA PRO A 264 -3.87 -6.14 -13.18
C PRO A 264 -5.27 -6.00 -12.56
N PHE A 265 -5.61 -4.86 -11.96
CA PHE A 265 -6.88 -4.64 -11.27
C PHE A 265 -8.03 -4.45 -12.26
N PRO A 266 -9.23 -5.01 -12.00
CA PRO A 266 -10.42 -4.79 -12.82
C PRO A 266 -11.04 -3.42 -12.52
N MET A 267 -10.22 -2.37 -12.57
CA MET A 267 -10.58 -1.00 -12.23
C MET A 267 -10.09 -0.02 -13.28
N THR A 268 -10.77 1.11 -13.37
CA THR A 268 -10.35 2.29 -14.15
C THR A 268 -9.97 3.44 -13.23
N VAL A 269 -9.27 4.44 -13.77
CA VAL A 269 -8.92 5.68 -13.04
C VAL A 269 -10.17 6.32 -12.40
N ARG A 270 -11.28 6.37 -13.12
CA ARG A 270 -12.55 6.94 -12.64
C ARG A 270 -13.01 6.32 -11.32
N GLN A 271 -12.87 5.01 -11.19
CA GLN A 271 -13.29 4.25 -10.00
C GLN A 271 -12.41 4.49 -8.78
N THR A 272 -11.24 5.09 -8.96
CA THR A 272 -10.32 5.42 -7.85
C THR A 272 -10.50 6.85 -7.33
N LEU A 273 -11.33 7.71 -7.93
CA LEU A 273 -11.38 9.13 -7.58
C LEU A 273 -12.03 9.40 -6.22
N ASP A 274 -12.98 8.57 -5.81
CA ASP A 274 -13.74 8.75 -4.58
C ASP A 274 -13.50 7.56 -3.64
N ILE A 275 -12.77 7.81 -2.55
CA ILE A 275 -12.43 6.78 -1.56
C ILE A 275 -13.66 6.24 -0.83
N SER A 276 -14.74 7.03 -0.72
CA SER A 276 -15.98 6.58 -0.08
C SER A 276 -16.63 5.42 -0.85
N THR A 277 -16.52 5.41 -2.18
CA THR A 277 -17.00 4.31 -3.03
C THR A 277 -16.13 3.06 -2.91
N LEU A 278 -14.88 3.21 -2.45
CA LEU A 278 -13.96 2.11 -2.13
C LEU A 278 -14.16 1.57 -0.71
N GLY A 279 -15.01 2.21 0.10
CA GLY A 279 -15.39 1.75 1.44
C GLY A 279 -14.36 2.03 2.52
N TYR A 280 -13.51 3.05 2.35
CA TYR A 280 -12.60 3.50 3.39
C TYR A 280 -12.59 5.03 3.53
N GLU A 281 -12.09 5.49 4.68
CA GLU A 281 -11.83 6.89 4.97
C GLU A 281 -10.51 7.04 5.74
N TYR A 282 -10.03 8.27 5.84
CA TYR A 282 -8.87 8.61 6.67
C TYR A 282 -9.32 9.26 7.96
N ALA A 283 -8.81 8.79 9.11
CA ALA A 283 -9.02 9.46 10.38
C ALA A 283 -8.53 10.92 10.31
N ALA A 284 -9.31 11.80 10.92
CA ALA A 284 -8.95 13.22 10.98
C ALA A 284 -7.66 13.40 11.78
N GLN A 285 -6.62 13.91 11.14
CA GLN A 285 -5.36 14.31 11.78
C GLN A 285 -4.73 15.43 10.98
N VAL A 286 -4.30 16.47 11.68
CA VAL A 286 -3.54 17.56 11.09
C VAL A 286 -2.18 17.04 10.64
N ILE A 287 -1.74 17.43 9.46
CA ILE A 287 -0.35 17.22 9.02
C ILE A 287 0.52 18.10 9.90
N GLY A 288 1.42 17.50 10.64
CA GLY A 288 2.30 18.15 11.62
C GLY A 288 3.29 19.13 11.01
#